data_f3e4657f99f5d4b57208744f79d2987b
#
_entry.id   f3e4657f99f5d4b57208744f79d2987b
#
_cell.length_a   1.000
_cell.length_b   1.000
_cell.length_c   1.000
_cell.angle_alpha   90.00
_cell.angle_beta   90.00
_cell.angle_gamma   90.00
#
_symmetry.space_group_name_H-M   'P 1'
#
loop_
_entity.id
_entity.type
_entity.pdbx_description
1 polymer ?
#
loop_
_entity_poly.entity_id
_entity_poly.type
_entity_poly.pdbx_seq_one_letter_code
_entity_poly.pdbx_strand_id
1 'polypeptide(L)'
;MRSLSLRLTHKITAIGVIGVIGVVLIGGIHLYGEHAVAVYRTAAQDARNIAELNRKIEVALLEGRRAEKDFLLRNDIRKAEGQMEIGKTVAADIQTLHSAVVAAGKADLARDIEAMNASLKKYQAHFVAVVEQKRQLGLDEKSGL
;
A
#
# COMPACT_ATOMS: atom_id res chain seq x y z
N MET A 1 -61.53 29.36 -10.90
CA MET A 1 -60.13 29.49 -10.50
C MET A 1 -59.94 30.77 -9.70
N ARG A 2 -59.75 30.68 -8.37
CA ARG A 2 -59.54 31.89 -7.52
C ARG A 2 -58.08 32.32 -7.65
N SER A 3 -57.81 33.39 -8.38
CA SER A 3 -56.51 34.04 -8.42
C SER A 3 -56.25 34.67 -7.04
N LEU A 4 -55.32 34.12 -6.29
CA LEU A 4 -54.79 34.68 -5.05
C LEU A 4 -54.06 35.99 -5.40
N SER A 5 -54.76 37.14 -5.25
CA SER A 5 -54.13 38.45 -5.36
C SER A 5 -53.33 38.75 -4.09
N LEU A 6 -52.14 38.15 -3.98
CA LEU A 6 -51.20 38.48 -2.92
C LEU A 6 -50.76 39.95 -3.06
N ARG A 7 -50.78 40.70 -1.94
CA ARG A 7 -50.26 42.08 -1.89
C ARG A 7 -48.79 42.09 -2.34
N LEU A 8 -48.32 43.11 -3.00
CA LEU A 8 -46.97 43.24 -3.57
C LEU A 8 -45.86 42.92 -2.55
N THR A 9 -46.05 43.35 -1.31
CA THR A 9 -45.15 43.03 -0.19
C THR A 9 -44.98 41.55 0.04
N HIS A 10 -46.03 40.73 -0.01
CA HIS A 10 -45.95 39.28 0.16
C HIS A 10 -45.21 38.60 -1.00
N LYS A 11 -45.32 39.11 -2.20
CA LYS A 11 -44.59 38.61 -3.38
C LYS A 11 -43.06 38.85 -3.24
N ILE A 12 -42.72 40.08 -2.81
CA ILE A 12 -41.30 40.45 -2.59
C ILE A 12 -40.69 39.59 -1.48
N THR A 13 -41.41 39.45 -0.34
CA THR A 13 -40.94 38.62 0.77
C THR A 13 -40.77 37.14 0.37
N ALA A 14 -41.73 36.61 -0.39
CA ALA A 14 -41.65 35.21 -0.88
C ALA A 14 -40.40 34.97 -1.76
N ILE A 15 -40.09 35.91 -2.67
CA ILE A 15 -38.88 35.82 -3.51
C ILE A 15 -37.63 35.87 -2.65
N GLY A 16 -37.57 36.74 -1.64
CA GLY A 16 -36.46 36.83 -0.71
C GLY A 16 -36.24 35.53 0.08
N VAL A 17 -37.30 34.93 0.62
CA VAL A 17 -37.26 33.67 1.36
C VAL A 17 -36.79 32.51 0.45
N ILE A 18 -37.32 32.42 -0.77
CA ILE A 18 -36.89 31.40 -1.74
C ILE A 18 -35.42 31.57 -2.08
N GLY A 19 -34.95 32.82 -2.25
CA GLY A 19 -33.55 33.11 -2.50
C GLY A 19 -32.65 32.64 -1.35
N VAL A 20 -33.00 32.92 -0.09
CA VAL A 20 -32.24 32.47 1.11
C VAL A 20 -32.25 30.95 1.19
N ILE A 21 -33.37 30.29 1.00
CA ILE A 21 -33.46 28.83 0.99
C ILE A 21 -32.54 28.23 -0.10
N GLY A 22 -32.55 28.83 -1.31
CA GLY A 22 -31.68 28.42 -2.40
C GLY A 22 -30.19 28.49 -2.05
N VAL A 23 -29.76 29.59 -1.43
CA VAL A 23 -28.36 29.77 -0.99
C VAL A 23 -28.00 28.75 0.08
N VAL A 24 -28.86 28.49 1.06
CA VAL A 24 -28.63 27.49 2.13
C VAL A 24 -28.55 26.09 1.55
N LEU A 25 -29.40 25.73 0.60
CA LEU A 25 -29.35 24.43 -0.05
C LEU A 25 -28.07 24.23 -0.87
N ILE A 26 -27.68 25.23 -1.66
CA ILE A 26 -26.44 25.18 -2.47
C ILE A 26 -25.23 25.09 -1.54
N GLY A 27 -25.15 25.89 -0.48
CA GLY A 27 -24.10 25.85 0.52
C GLY A 27 -24.00 24.49 1.23
N GLY A 28 -25.15 23.93 1.62
CA GLY A 28 -25.22 22.60 2.24
C GLY A 28 -24.75 21.49 1.31
N ILE A 29 -25.16 21.48 0.05
CA ILE A 29 -24.70 20.52 -0.95
C ILE A 29 -23.19 20.66 -1.20
N HIS A 30 -22.68 21.89 -1.26
CA HIS A 30 -21.25 22.13 -1.46
C HIS A 30 -20.41 21.60 -0.31
N LEU A 31 -20.77 21.91 0.94
CA LEU A 31 -20.07 21.42 2.13
C LEU A 31 -20.11 19.89 2.25
N TYR A 32 -21.27 19.29 1.97
CA TYR A 32 -21.40 17.84 1.97
C TYR A 32 -20.55 17.19 0.86
N GLY A 33 -20.56 17.79 -0.34
CA GLY A 33 -19.77 17.34 -1.48
C GLY A 33 -18.27 17.40 -1.22
N GLU A 34 -17.77 18.48 -0.63
CA GLU A 34 -16.34 18.61 -0.27
C GLU A 34 -15.90 17.51 0.72
N HIS A 35 -16.73 17.25 1.74
CA HIS A 35 -16.41 16.20 2.73
C HIS A 35 -16.37 14.81 2.08
N ALA A 36 -17.34 14.47 1.24
CA ALA A 36 -17.37 13.21 0.52
C ALA A 36 -16.14 13.06 -0.41
N VAL A 37 -15.80 14.11 -1.16
CA VAL A 37 -14.62 14.10 -2.05
C VAL A 37 -13.32 13.95 -1.26
N ALA A 38 -13.18 14.57 -0.09
CA ALA A 38 -12.01 14.41 0.76
C ALA A 38 -11.81 12.96 1.21
N VAL A 39 -12.88 12.28 1.67
CA VAL A 39 -12.83 10.86 2.06
C VAL A 39 -12.39 9.97 0.89
N TYR A 40 -12.95 10.16 -0.30
CA TYR A 40 -12.58 9.39 -1.48
C TYR A 40 -11.14 9.66 -1.94
N ARG A 41 -10.66 10.89 -1.81
CA ARG A 41 -9.26 11.24 -2.12
C ARG A 41 -8.28 10.52 -1.19
N THR A 42 -8.56 10.52 0.11
CA THR A 42 -7.71 9.81 1.09
C THR A 42 -7.69 8.32 0.79
N ALA A 43 -8.85 7.68 0.60
CA ALA A 43 -8.92 6.26 0.27
C ALA A 43 -8.19 5.92 -1.04
N ALA A 44 -8.27 6.77 -2.06
CA ALA A 44 -7.55 6.58 -3.31
C ALA A 44 -6.02 6.74 -3.13
N GLN A 45 -5.60 7.64 -2.25
CA GLN A 45 -4.19 7.86 -1.94
C GLN A 45 -3.60 6.69 -1.16
N ASP A 46 -4.32 6.17 -0.18
CA ASP A 46 -3.94 4.96 0.57
C ASP A 46 -3.81 3.75 -0.35
N ALA A 47 -4.77 3.55 -1.26
CA ALA A 47 -4.73 2.47 -2.24
C ALA A 47 -3.50 2.58 -3.18
N ARG A 48 -3.15 3.79 -3.62
CA ARG A 48 -1.94 4.01 -4.44
C ARG A 48 -0.67 3.72 -3.67
N ASN A 49 -0.55 4.19 -2.42
CA ASN A 49 0.58 3.91 -1.54
C ASN A 49 0.77 2.41 -1.33
N ILE A 50 -0.29 1.70 -1.02
CA ILE A 50 -0.28 0.23 -0.84
C ILE A 50 0.18 -0.46 -2.13
N ALA A 51 -0.34 -0.05 -3.29
CA ALA A 51 0.04 -0.62 -4.58
C ALA A 51 1.52 -0.35 -4.92
N GLU A 52 2.04 0.84 -4.63
CA GLU A 52 3.44 1.19 -4.84
C GLU A 52 4.38 0.38 -3.95
N LEU A 53 4.07 0.25 -2.66
CA LEU A 53 4.82 -0.58 -1.73
C LEU A 53 4.82 -2.05 -2.17
N ASN A 54 3.68 -2.57 -2.58
CA ASN A 54 3.58 -3.95 -3.09
C ASN A 54 4.46 -4.16 -4.32
N ARG A 55 4.43 -3.23 -5.28
CA ARG A 55 5.29 -3.29 -6.47
C ARG A 55 6.77 -3.22 -6.12
N LYS A 56 7.15 -2.39 -5.16
CA LYS A 56 8.53 -2.29 -4.67
C LYS A 56 9.01 -3.62 -4.09
N ILE A 57 8.19 -4.26 -3.27
CA ILE A 57 8.46 -5.58 -2.68
C ILE A 57 8.62 -6.64 -3.79
N GLU A 58 7.72 -6.65 -4.77
CA GLU A 58 7.77 -7.59 -5.89
C GLU A 58 9.08 -7.48 -6.68
N VAL A 59 9.49 -6.27 -7.04
CA VAL A 59 10.74 -6.02 -7.75
C VAL A 59 11.94 -6.48 -6.91
N ALA A 60 11.97 -6.14 -5.62
CA ALA A 60 13.05 -6.56 -4.73
C ALA A 60 13.12 -8.08 -4.56
N LEU A 61 11.98 -8.78 -4.49
CA LEU A 61 11.94 -10.25 -4.46
C LEU A 61 12.49 -10.86 -5.75
N LEU A 62 12.20 -10.28 -6.92
CA LEU A 62 12.75 -10.74 -8.20
C LEU A 62 14.27 -10.55 -8.26
N GLU A 63 14.79 -9.40 -7.77
CA GLU A 63 16.22 -9.15 -7.65
C GLU A 63 16.88 -10.12 -6.69
N GLY A 64 16.27 -10.41 -5.54
CA GLY A 64 16.75 -11.40 -4.58
C GLY A 64 16.84 -12.79 -5.19
N ARG A 65 15.81 -13.22 -5.94
CA ARG A 65 15.84 -14.52 -6.66
C ARG A 65 16.92 -14.57 -7.76
N ARG A 66 17.20 -13.44 -8.42
CA ARG A 66 18.30 -13.35 -9.37
C ARG A 66 19.65 -13.51 -8.66
N ALA A 67 19.88 -12.82 -7.56
CA ALA A 67 21.10 -12.92 -6.77
C ALA A 67 21.31 -14.34 -6.22
N GLU A 68 20.22 -15.00 -5.76
CA GLU A 68 20.23 -16.40 -5.35
C GLU A 68 20.69 -17.32 -6.48
N LYS A 69 20.09 -17.21 -7.67
CA LYS A 69 20.49 -18.01 -8.83
C LYS A 69 21.94 -17.77 -9.21
N ASP A 70 22.38 -16.51 -9.23
CA ASP A 70 23.77 -16.17 -9.53
C ASP A 70 24.74 -16.78 -8.51
N PHE A 71 24.38 -16.81 -7.21
CA PHE A 71 25.14 -17.50 -6.17
C PHE A 71 25.21 -19.01 -6.41
N LEU A 72 24.05 -19.64 -6.65
CA LEU A 72 24.00 -21.10 -6.84
C LEU A 72 24.76 -21.58 -8.07
N LEU A 73 24.82 -20.77 -9.13
CA LEU A 73 25.50 -21.10 -10.38
C LEU A 73 27.01 -20.83 -10.32
N ARG A 74 27.42 -19.75 -9.63
CA ARG A 74 28.82 -19.28 -9.68
C ARG A 74 29.59 -19.48 -8.39
N ASN A 75 28.91 -19.90 -7.31
CA ASN A 75 29.45 -20.00 -5.95
C ASN A 75 30.07 -18.68 -5.44
N ASP A 76 29.64 -17.50 -5.99
CA ASP A 76 30.13 -16.19 -5.57
C ASP A 76 29.41 -15.73 -4.29
N ILE A 77 30.12 -15.79 -3.16
CA ILE A 77 29.60 -15.46 -1.83
C ILE A 77 29.03 -14.02 -1.77
N ARG A 78 29.57 -13.08 -2.54
CA ARG A 78 29.06 -11.69 -2.60
C ARG A 78 27.63 -11.63 -3.11
N LYS A 79 27.23 -12.58 -3.97
CA LYS A 79 25.85 -12.70 -4.45
C LYS A 79 24.92 -13.21 -3.36
N ALA A 80 25.39 -14.12 -2.51
CA ALA A 80 24.62 -14.56 -1.35
C ALA A 80 24.44 -13.42 -0.33
N GLU A 81 25.50 -12.66 -0.05
CA GLU A 81 25.44 -11.50 0.84
C GLU A 81 24.48 -10.42 0.29
N GLY A 82 24.53 -10.16 -1.02
CA GLY A 82 23.59 -9.27 -1.70
C GLY A 82 22.13 -9.73 -1.58
N GLN A 83 21.88 -11.04 -1.73
CA GLN A 83 20.53 -11.61 -1.54
C GLN A 83 20.03 -11.44 -0.10
N MET A 84 20.90 -11.67 0.90
CA MET A 84 20.53 -11.49 2.30
C MET A 84 20.20 -10.02 2.62
N GLU A 85 20.91 -9.05 2.04
CA GLU A 85 20.64 -7.63 2.23
C GLU A 85 19.32 -7.21 1.58
N ILE A 86 19.07 -7.69 0.36
CA ILE A 86 17.77 -7.52 -0.31
C ILE A 86 16.65 -8.10 0.58
N GLY A 87 16.87 -9.27 1.15
CA GLY A 87 15.91 -9.91 2.04
C GLY A 87 15.57 -9.08 3.28
N LYS A 88 16.55 -8.40 3.90
CA LYS A 88 16.29 -7.46 5.02
C LYS A 88 15.47 -6.26 4.57
N THR A 89 15.79 -5.70 3.40
CA THR A 89 15.05 -4.58 2.82
C THR A 89 13.60 -4.97 2.56
N VAL A 90 13.36 -6.14 1.96
CA VAL A 90 12.02 -6.66 1.72
C VAL A 90 11.25 -6.86 3.02
N ALA A 91 11.89 -7.37 4.08
CA ALA A 91 11.23 -7.52 5.39
C ALA A 91 10.80 -6.18 5.98
N ALA A 92 11.62 -5.12 5.85
CA ALA A 92 11.28 -3.76 6.28
C ALA A 92 10.13 -3.17 5.45
N ASP A 93 10.15 -3.35 4.13
CA ASP A 93 9.10 -2.88 3.23
C ASP A 93 7.76 -3.61 3.50
N ILE A 94 7.78 -4.91 3.81
CA ILE A 94 6.58 -5.67 4.24
C ILE A 94 6.01 -5.10 5.55
N GLN A 95 6.84 -4.72 6.51
CA GLN A 95 6.39 -4.08 7.75
C GLN A 95 5.71 -2.73 7.47
N THR A 96 6.28 -1.95 6.56
CA THR A 96 5.72 -0.67 6.12
C THR A 96 4.36 -0.88 5.42
N LEU A 97 4.29 -1.87 4.54
CA LEU A 97 3.05 -2.25 3.86
C LEU A 97 1.98 -2.71 4.85
N HIS A 98 2.34 -3.54 5.84
CA HIS A 98 1.43 -3.98 6.89
C HIS A 98 0.85 -2.78 7.65
N SER A 99 1.71 -1.85 8.08
CA SER A 99 1.28 -0.65 8.80
C SER A 99 0.32 0.23 7.96
N ALA A 100 0.61 0.40 6.68
CA ALA A 100 -0.25 1.16 5.76
C ALA A 100 -1.62 0.50 5.57
N VAL A 101 -1.65 -0.83 5.45
CA VAL A 101 -2.89 -1.61 5.28
C VAL A 101 -3.74 -1.60 6.56
N VAL A 102 -3.12 -1.69 7.74
CA VAL A 102 -3.81 -1.57 9.05
C VAL A 102 -4.40 -0.16 9.19
N ALA A 103 -3.63 0.89 8.88
CA ALA A 103 -4.12 2.26 8.91
C ALA A 103 -5.31 2.50 7.97
N ALA A 104 -5.32 1.82 6.81
CA ALA A 104 -6.43 1.85 5.87
C ALA A 104 -7.64 0.97 6.29
N GLY A 105 -7.60 0.29 7.45
CA GLY A 105 -8.68 -0.54 7.97
C GLY A 105 -8.91 -1.86 7.21
N LYS A 106 -7.91 -2.38 6.49
CA LYS A 106 -8.01 -3.57 5.64
C LYS A 106 -7.51 -4.83 6.38
N ALA A 107 -8.27 -5.30 7.38
CA ALA A 107 -7.87 -6.39 8.28
C ALA A 107 -7.55 -7.72 7.58
N ASP A 108 -8.29 -8.08 6.52
CA ASP A 108 -8.04 -9.32 5.77
C ASP A 108 -6.70 -9.26 5.05
N LEU A 109 -6.41 -8.13 4.39
CA LEU A 109 -5.14 -7.91 3.72
C LEU A 109 -3.97 -7.86 4.70
N ALA A 110 -4.16 -7.32 5.90
CA ALA A 110 -3.13 -7.33 6.95
C ALA A 110 -2.71 -8.75 7.33
N ARG A 111 -3.68 -9.68 7.48
CA ARG A 111 -3.40 -11.11 7.74
C ARG A 111 -2.62 -11.78 6.61
N ASP A 112 -2.96 -11.47 5.37
CA ASP A 112 -2.24 -12.01 4.21
C ASP A 112 -0.78 -11.52 4.19
N ILE A 113 -0.54 -10.25 4.56
CA ILE A 113 0.81 -9.68 4.67
C ILE A 113 1.59 -10.31 5.82
N GLU A 114 0.97 -10.64 6.94
CA GLU A 114 1.61 -11.40 8.03
C GLU A 114 2.04 -12.78 7.57
N ALA A 115 1.18 -13.49 6.83
CA ALA A 115 1.51 -14.80 6.27
C ALA A 115 2.66 -14.70 5.25
N MET A 116 2.68 -13.66 4.42
CA MET A 116 3.78 -13.36 3.50
C MET A 116 5.10 -13.13 4.26
N ASN A 117 5.08 -12.34 5.34
CA ASN A 117 6.25 -12.09 6.18
C ASN A 117 6.78 -13.37 6.83
N ALA A 118 5.88 -14.24 7.33
CA ALA A 118 6.26 -15.54 7.87
C ALA A 118 6.91 -16.45 6.81
N SER A 119 6.40 -16.43 5.59
CA SER A 119 6.97 -17.17 4.45
C SER A 119 8.33 -16.64 4.04
N LEU A 120 8.52 -15.32 4.01
CA LEU A 120 9.81 -14.68 3.74
C LEU A 120 10.86 -15.10 4.78
N LYS A 121 10.53 -15.08 6.07
CA LYS A 121 11.44 -15.50 7.15
C LYS A 121 11.88 -16.94 6.98
N LYS A 122 10.97 -17.87 6.64
CA LYS A 122 11.30 -19.27 6.36
C LYS A 122 12.23 -19.39 5.16
N TYR A 123 11.91 -18.70 4.07
CA TYR A 123 12.76 -18.68 2.88
C TYR A 123 14.18 -18.19 3.18
N GLN A 124 14.31 -17.07 3.92
CA GLN A 124 15.61 -16.54 4.32
C GLN A 124 16.40 -17.53 5.18
N ALA A 125 15.76 -18.19 6.15
CA ALA A 125 16.40 -19.20 6.98
C ALA A 125 16.92 -20.38 6.15
N HIS A 126 16.14 -20.87 5.18
CA HIS A 126 16.57 -21.91 4.27
C HIS A 126 17.73 -21.47 3.37
N PHE A 127 17.69 -20.25 2.87
CA PHE A 127 18.77 -19.72 2.03
C PHE A 127 20.09 -19.61 2.82
N VAL A 128 20.05 -19.09 4.05
CA VAL A 128 21.23 -19.04 4.93
C VAL A 128 21.80 -20.44 5.17
N ALA A 129 20.96 -21.45 5.41
CA ALA A 129 21.40 -22.83 5.58
C ALA A 129 22.10 -23.37 4.32
N VAL A 130 21.56 -23.08 3.13
CA VAL A 130 22.19 -23.45 1.84
C VAL A 130 23.56 -22.78 1.67
N VAL A 131 23.65 -21.49 2.00
CA VAL A 131 24.93 -20.76 1.93
C VAL A 131 25.95 -21.36 2.85
N GLU A 132 25.57 -21.73 4.08
CA GLU A 132 26.47 -22.35 5.05
C GLU A 132 26.94 -23.75 4.60
N GLN A 133 26.04 -24.57 4.08
CA GLN A 133 26.40 -25.88 3.50
C GLN A 133 27.39 -25.73 2.32
N LYS A 134 27.15 -24.73 1.45
CA LYS A 134 28.05 -24.43 0.34
C LYS A 134 29.45 -24.00 0.82
N ARG A 135 29.51 -23.21 1.90
CA ARG A 135 30.80 -22.83 2.53
C ARG A 135 31.56 -24.02 3.07
N GLN A 136 30.87 -24.95 3.71
CA GLN A 136 31.48 -26.17 4.27
C GLN A 136 31.97 -27.11 3.18
N LEU A 137 31.26 -27.22 2.06
CA LEU A 137 31.67 -28.04 0.90
C LEU A 137 32.80 -27.41 0.07
N GLY A 138 33.13 -26.13 0.31
CA GLY A 138 34.02 -25.33 -0.50
C GLY A 138 33.33 -24.60 -1.64
N LEU A 139 33.67 -23.32 -1.82
CA LEU A 139 33.09 -22.45 -2.86
C LEU A 139 33.78 -22.68 -4.23
N ASP A 140 34.95 -23.31 -4.26
CA ASP A 140 35.74 -23.69 -5.43
C ASP A 140 36.39 -25.07 -5.24
N GLU A 141 36.77 -25.71 -6.35
CA GLU A 141 37.38 -27.07 -6.34
C GLU A 141 38.65 -27.16 -5.47
N LYS A 142 39.27 -26.05 -5.07
CA LYS A 142 40.48 -25.97 -4.27
C LYS A 142 40.24 -25.71 -2.79
N SER A 143 39.05 -25.34 -2.38
CA SER A 143 38.68 -24.97 -1.00
C SER A 143 37.72 -25.95 -0.32
N GLY A 144 37.36 -27.04 -0.99
CA GLY A 144 36.59 -28.16 -0.41
C GLY A 144 37.42 -29.11 0.41
N LEU A 145 36.78 -29.76 1.40
CA LEU A 145 37.36 -30.85 2.18
C LEU A 145 37.93 -31.97 1.31
#